data_654e6e709f8dcce5ff277772595d2fbd
#
_entry.id   654e6e709f8dcce5ff277772595d2fbd
#
_cell.length_a   1.000
_cell.length_b   1.000
_cell.length_c   1.000
_cell.angle_alpha   90.00
_cell.angle_beta   90.00
_cell.angle_gamma   90.00
#
_symmetry.space_group_name_H-M   'P 1'
#
loop_
_entity.id
_entity.type
_entity.pdbx_description
1 polymer ?
#
loop_
_entity_poly.entity_id
_entity_poly.type
_entity_poly.pdbx_seq_one_letter_code
_entity_poly.pdbx_strand_id
1 'polypeptide(L)'
;IGTSINISQKMHFIEQGKESHMEYFDIVDEQGNPTGQTVERKQAHRNNILHRTAHVWIVRRRGNSIQILLQKRCMEKDSFPGCYDISSAGHIPAGVDYIPSALRELREELGLTIEPKQLIDCGLHRHHADEVFHGERFLDNQISKVFLLWLDVDEADITVQKEEIDSVKWFDYAECKQDVINGTIPNCIDVAELEMLEPHFIE
;
A
#
# COMPACT_ATOMS: atom_id res chain seq x y z
N ILE A 1 -5.97 -27.34 -57.88
CA ILE A 1 -5.03 -26.28 -57.55
C ILE A 1 -5.27 -25.97 -56.09
N GLY A 2 -4.52 -26.67 -55.22
CA GLY A 2 -4.58 -26.49 -53.78
C GLY A 2 -3.58 -25.45 -53.31
N THR A 3 -4.04 -24.48 -52.56
CA THR A 3 -3.20 -23.53 -51.86
C THR A 3 -2.95 -24.00 -50.44
N SER A 4 -1.73 -24.49 -50.23
CA SER A 4 -1.21 -24.85 -48.89
C SER A 4 -1.02 -23.60 -48.06
N ILE A 5 -1.82 -23.45 -47.00
CA ILE A 5 -1.63 -22.41 -46.01
C ILE A 5 -0.52 -22.86 -45.05
N ASN A 6 0.54 -22.08 -45.00
CA ASN A 6 1.77 -22.29 -44.26
C ASN A 6 1.53 -22.26 -42.76
N ILE A 7 1.79 -23.40 -42.07
CA ILE A 7 1.60 -23.63 -40.65
C ILE A 7 2.54 -22.76 -39.79
N SER A 8 3.51 -22.06 -40.40
CA SER A 8 4.52 -21.24 -39.72
C SER A 8 4.02 -19.88 -39.23
N GLN A 9 2.82 -19.43 -39.58
CA GLN A 9 2.27 -18.14 -39.12
C GLN A 9 1.27 -18.23 -37.96
N LYS A 10 1.02 -19.43 -37.44
CA LYS A 10 0.06 -19.64 -36.33
C LYS A 10 0.72 -19.84 -34.96
N MET A 11 2.03 -19.78 -34.85
CA MET A 11 2.78 -19.90 -33.60
C MET A 11 3.38 -18.60 -33.05
N HIS A 12 2.94 -17.44 -33.55
CA HIS A 12 3.48 -16.13 -33.10
C HIS A 12 2.48 -15.28 -32.30
N PHE A 13 1.39 -15.87 -31.82
CA PHE A 13 0.33 -15.14 -31.11
C PHE A 13 0.00 -15.65 -29.70
N ILE A 14 0.86 -16.47 -29.08
CA ILE A 14 0.66 -16.93 -27.69
C ILE A 14 1.99 -16.81 -26.94
N GLU A 15 2.51 -15.61 -26.80
CA GLU A 15 3.52 -15.23 -25.81
C GLU A 15 3.51 -13.70 -25.59
N GLN A 16 2.33 -13.14 -25.34
CA GLN A 16 2.25 -11.88 -24.58
C GLN A 16 2.02 -12.27 -23.12
N GLY A 17 2.97 -13.00 -22.57
CA GLY A 17 3.16 -13.17 -21.14
C GLY A 17 3.51 -11.81 -20.55
N LYS A 18 2.87 -11.45 -19.43
CA LYS A 18 3.12 -10.32 -18.56
C LYS A 18 4.56 -9.80 -18.74
N GLU A 19 4.74 -8.68 -19.42
CA GLU A 19 5.91 -7.85 -19.19
C GLU A 19 5.83 -7.45 -17.71
N SER A 20 6.66 -8.06 -16.89
CA SER A 20 6.86 -7.60 -15.51
C SER A 20 7.49 -6.22 -15.66
N HIS A 21 6.68 -5.17 -15.57
CA HIS A 21 7.22 -3.82 -15.45
C HIS A 21 8.12 -3.80 -14.23
N MET A 22 9.43 -3.73 -14.48
CA MET A 22 10.42 -3.58 -13.40
C MET A 22 10.14 -2.23 -12.73
N GLU A 23 9.72 -2.28 -11.47
CA GLU A 23 9.45 -1.09 -10.68
C GLU A 23 10.76 -0.61 -10.05
N TYR A 24 11.04 0.68 -10.18
CA TYR A 24 12.22 1.33 -9.60
C TYR A 24 11.80 2.35 -8.55
N PHE A 25 12.57 2.41 -7.46
CA PHE A 25 12.42 3.37 -6.38
C PHE A 25 13.60 4.33 -6.34
N ASP A 26 13.38 5.56 -5.87
CA ASP A 26 14.48 6.43 -5.48
C ASP A 26 15.12 5.88 -4.19
N ILE A 27 16.45 5.80 -4.17
CA ILE A 27 17.20 5.64 -2.93
C ILE A 27 17.18 6.99 -2.20
N VAL A 28 16.84 6.97 -0.92
CA VAL A 28 16.68 8.19 -0.14
C VAL A 28 17.62 8.26 1.07
N ASP A 29 17.82 9.46 1.58
CA ASP A 29 18.49 9.70 2.86
C ASP A 29 17.53 9.47 4.05
N GLU A 30 18.03 9.60 5.28
CA GLU A 30 17.25 9.42 6.51
C GLU A 30 16.12 10.47 6.69
N GLN A 31 16.07 11.50 5.89
CA GLN A 31 15.02 12.52 5.84
C GLN A 31 14.00 12.26 4.72
N GLY A 32 14.21 11.17 3.93
CA GLY A 32 13.35 10.82 2.81
C GLY A 32 13.62 11.60 1.52
N ASN A 33 14.74 12.32 1.44
CA ASN A 33 15.10 13.05 0.23
C ASN A 33 15.81 12.12 -0.77
N PRO A 34 15.43 12.15 -2.06
CA PRO A 34 16.10 11.37 -3.09
C PRO A 34 17.59 11.70 -3.20
N THR A 35 18.44 10.67 -3.25
CA THR A 35 19.90 10.81 -3.42
C THR A 35 20.32 11.01 -4.88
N GLY A 36 19.38 10.90 -5.82
CA GLY A 36 19.66 10.89 -7.27
C GLY A 36 19.99 9.50 -7.82
N GLN A 37 19.98 8.48 -6.98
CA GLN A 37 20.13 7.07 -7.37
C GLN A 37 18.80 6.33 -7.27
N THR A 38 18.66 5.31 -8.11
CA THR A 38 17.48 4.44 -8.12
C THR A 38 17.85 2.98 -7.92
N VAL A 39 16.90 2.19 -7.46
CA VAL A 39 17.07 0.75 -7.24
C VAL A 39 15.81 0.01 -7.71
N GLU A 40 15.97 -1.18 -8.25
CA GLU A 40 14.86 -2.07 -8.60
C GLU A 40 14.22 -2.62 -7.31
N ARG A 41 12.89 -2.72 -7.29
CA ARG A 41 12.07 -3.13 -6.13
C ARG A 41 12.60 -4.37 -5.40
N LYS A 42 12.87 -5.46 -6.14
CA LYS A 42 13.36 -6.71 -5.54
C LYS A 42 14.74 -6.53 -4.91
N GLN A 43 15.59 -5.70 -5.52
CA GLN A 43 16.90 -5.40 -4.96
C GLN A 43 16.81 -4.50 -3.73
N ALA A 44 15.85 -3.56 -3.69
CA ALA A 44 15.61 -2.73 -2.52
C ALA A 44 15.31 -3.58 -1.29
N HIS A 45 14.36 -4.53 -1.41
CA HIS A 45 14.00 -5.43 -0.30
C HIS A 45 15.08 -6.48 0.00
N ARG A 46 15.82 -6.98 -1.01
CA ARG A 46 16.91 -7.94 -0.78
C ARG A 46 18.09 -7.31 -0.04
N ASN A 47 18.41 -6.06 -0.36
CA ASN A 47 19.62 -5.37 0.12
C ASN A 47 19.34 -4.35 1.22
N ASN A 48 18.12 -4.33 1.78
CA ASN A 48 17.72 -3.41 2.84
C ASN A 48 17.92 -1.92 2.48
N ILE A 49 17.62 -1.56 1.23
CA ILE A 49 17.85 -0.19 0.74
C ILE A 49 16.67 0.70 1.13
N LEU A 50 16.99 1.85 1.71
CA LEU A 50 16.00 2.82 2.16
C LEU A 50 15.29 3.46 0.96
N HIS A 51 13.95 3.38 0.98
CA HIS A 51 13.08 3.89 -0.05
C HIS A 51 11.80 4.49 0.55
N ARG A 52 10.93 5.04 -0.29
CA ARG A 52 9.73 5.76 0.14
C ARG A 52 8.45 4.99 -0.10
N THR A 53 7.49 5.18 0.81
CA THR A 53 6.09 4.74 0.66
C THR A 53 5.14 5.87 1.00
N ALA A 54 3.89 5.78 0.54
CA ALA A 54 2.81 6.67 0.92
C ALA A 54 1.69 5.85 1.55
N HIS A 55 1.27 6.24 2.74
CA HIS A 55 0.24 5.58 3.52
C HIS A 55 -0.95 6.52 3.71
N VAL A 56 -2.16 6.04 3.44
CA VAL A 56 -3.39 6.81 3.63
C VAL A 56 -4.31 6.06 4.58
N TRP A 57 -4.60 6.67 5.71
CA TRP A 57 -5.55 6.20 6.70
C TRP A 57 -6.89 6.89 6.47
N ILE A 58 -7.93 6.13 6.18
CA ILE A 58 -9.27 6.66 5.97
C ILE A 58 -10.05 6.53 7.27
N VAL A 59 -10.60 7.65 7.73
CA VAL A 59 -11.39 7.73 8.96
C VAL A 59 -12.73 8.39 8.71
N ARG A 60 -13.69 8.06 9.56
CA ARG A 60 -15.00 8.72 9.61
C ARG A 60 -15.47 8.88 11.04
N ARG A 61 -16.46 9.75 11.24
CA ARG A 61 -17.12 9.91 12.54
C ARG A 61 -18.49 9.23 12.53
N ARG A 62 -18.78 8.45 13.56
CA ARG A 62 -20.10 7.86 13.80
C ARG A 62 -20.52 8.15 15.23
N GLY A 63 -21.42 9.12 15.41
CA GLY A 63 -21.76 9.65 16.73
C GLY A 63 -20.53 10.24 17.42
N ASN A 64 -20.20 9.72 18.58
CA ASN A 64 -19.03 10.15 19.36
C ASN A 64 -17.76 9.32 19.07
N SER A 65 -17.86 8.36 18.15
CA SER A 65 -16.76 7.42 17.83
C SER A 65 -16.04 7.82 16.55
N ILE A 66 -14.74 7.65 16.54
CA ILE A 66 -13.92 7.65 15.31
C ILE A 66 -13.85 6.21 14.82
N GLN A 67 -14.14 6.01 13.54
CA GLN A 67 -13.92 4.73 12.87
C GLN A 67 -12.78 4.85 11.87
N ILE A 68 -12.00 3.78 11.74
CA ILE A 68 -10.88 3.65 10.82
C ILE A 68 -11.16 2.51 9.84
N LEU A 69 -10.90 2.75 8.56
CA LEU A 69 -11.02 1.74 7.52
C LEU A 69 -9.72 0.95 7.41
N LEU A 70 -9.78 -0.36 7.52
CA LEU A 70 -8.65 -1.23 7.25
C LEU A 70 -8.90 -2.04 5.99
N GLN A 71 -7.86 -2.25 5.18
CA GLN A 71 -7.87 -3.26 4.15
C GLN A 71 -7.46 -4.61 4.73
N LYS A 72 -8.02 -5.69 4.18
CA LYS A 72 -7.55 -7.05 4.41
C LYS A 72 -6.77 -7.50 3.18
N ARG A 73 -5.50 -7.80 3.37
CA ARG A 73 -4.59 -8.25 2.30
C ARG A 73 -5.08 -9.57 1.72
N CYS A 74 -5.01 -9.74 0.41
CA CYS A 74 -5.37 -11.01 -0.21
C CYS A 74 -4.39 -12.13 0.21
N MET A 75 -4.83 -13.39 0.08
CA MET A 75 -4.04 -14.55 0.51
C MET A 75 -2.86 -14.84 -0.41
N GLU A 76 -2.85 -14.29 -1.61
CA GLU A 76 -1.81 -14.43 -2.63
C GLU A 76 -0.67 -13.42 -2.50
N LYS A 77 -0.73 -12.51 -1.51
CA LYS A 77 0.34 -11.53 -1.26
C LYS A 77 1.64 -12.20 -0.81
N ASP A 78 2.75 -11.71 -1.31
CA ASP A 78 4.10 -12.20 -0.97
C ASP A 78 4.44 -11.96 0.51
N SER A 79 3.88 -10.92 1.12
CA SER A 79 4.09 -10.56 2.52
C SER A 79 2.78 -10.36 3.26
N PHE A 80 2.70 -10.82 4.52
CA PHE A 80 1.56 -10.66 5.42
C PHE A 80 0.20 -11.05 4.80
N PRO A 81 0.05 -12.23 4.16
CA PRO A 81 -1.22 -12.65 3.55
C PRO A 81 -2.34 -12.75 4.60
N GLY A 82 -3.51 -12.22 4.25
CA GLY A 82 -4.71 -12.27 5.10
C GLY A 82 -4.69 -11.35 6.33
N CYS A 83 -3.63 -10.57 6.54
CA CYS A 83 -3.55 -9.58 7.61
C CYS A 83 -4.36 -8.31 7.29
N TYR A 84 -4.85 -7.66 8.33
CA TYR A 84 -5.34 -6.28 8.22
C TYR A 84 -4.18 -5.31 8.13
N ASP A 85 -4.37 -4.27 7.32
CA ASP A 85 -3.36 -3.29 6.97
C ASP A 85 -3.98 -1.89 6.85
N ILE A 86 -3.15 -0.90 6.61
CA ILE A 86 -3.49 0.50 6.34
C ILE A 86 -4.60 0.58 5.28
N SER A 87 -5.45 1.60 5.31
CA SER A 87 -6.54 1.72 4.34
C SER A 87 -6.07 1.63 2.89
N SER A 88 -4.98 2.36 2.56
CA SER A 88 -4.28 2.25 1.28
C SER A 88 -2.80 2.58 1.48
N ALA A 89 -1.91 1.78 0.91
CA ALA A 89 -0.47 1.94 1.07
C ALA A 89 0.29 1.42 -0.16
N GLY A 90 1.25 2.21 -0.63
CA GLY A 90 2.06 1.79 -1.75
C GLY A 90 3.43 2.43 -1.82
N HIS A 91 4.30 1.79 -2.59
CA HIS A 91 5.62 2.30 -2.88
C HIS A 91 5.57 3.50 -3.82
N ILE A 92 6.54 4.38 -3.68
CA ILE A 92 6.67 5.56 -4.53
C ILE A 92 7.64 5.25 -5.66
N PRO A 93 7.19 5.23 -6.92
CA PRO A 93 8.06 5.04 -8.07
C PRO A 93 9.12 6.14 -8.15
N ALA A 94 10.29 5.80 -8.71
CA ALA A 94 11.38 6.74 -8.90
C ALA A 94 10.91 8.01 -9.64
N GLY A 95 11.30 9.17 -9.13
CA GLY A 95 10.95 10.48 -9.68
C GLY A 95 9.52 10.95 -9.38
N VAL A 96 8.72 10.18 -8.63
CA VAL A 96 7.36 10.56 -8.22
C VAL A 96 7.36 11.08 -6.79
N ASP A 97 6.43 11.96 -6.45
CA ASP A 97 6.28 12.50 -5.10
C ASP A 97 5.19 11.77 -4.29
N TYR A 98 5.11 12.05 -2.99
CA TYR A 98 4.21 11.42 -2.02
C TYR A 98 2.72 11.57 -2.38
N ILE A 99 2.26 12.81 -2.64
CA ILE A 99 0.83 13.07 -2.91
C ILE A 99 0.35 12.37 -4.20
N PRO A 100 1.03 12.52 -5.35
CA PRO A 100 0.63 11.79 -6.57
C PRO A 100 0.58 10.27 -6.37
N SER A 101 1.53 9.70 -5.60
CA SER A 101 1.54 8.27 -5.30
C SER A 101 0.36 7.86 -4.43
N ALA A 102 0.07 8.60 -3.34
CA ALA A 102 -1.07 8.35 -2.47
C ALA A 102 -2.41 8.38 -3.25
N LEU A 103 -2.59 9.37 -4.13
CA LEU A 103 -3.80 9.48 -4.96
C LEU A 103 -3.92 8.34 -5.98
N ARG A 104 -2.79 7.88 -6.52
CA ARG A 104 -2.74 6.74 -7.43
C ARG A 104 -3.18 5.47 -6.71
N GLU A 105 -2.59 5.17 -5.54
CA GLU A 105 -2.92 3.98 -4.74
C GLU A 105 -4.39 3.97 -4.33
N LEU A 106 -4.93 5.08 -3.81
CA LEU A 106 -6.36 5.18 -3.46
C LEU A 106 -7.27 4.82 -4.64
N ARG A 107 -6.91 5.26 -5.85
CA ARG A 107 -7.67 4.97 -7.05
C ARG A 107 -7.52 3.52 -7.50
N GLU A 108 -6.29 2.98 -7.48
CA GLU A 108 -5.99 1.63 -7.95
C GLU A 108 -6.48 0.57 -6.97
N GLU A 109 -6.19 0.75 -5.67
CA GLU A 109 -6.52 -0.21 -4.62
C GLU A 109 -8.00 -0.18 -4.20
N LEU A 110 -8.59 1.03 -4.09
CA LEU A 110 -9.93 1.23 -3.51
C LEU A 110 -10.95 1.84 -4.47
N GLY A 111 -10.57 2.20 -5.70
CA GLY A 111 -11.45 2.87 -6.65
C GLY A 111 -11.83 4.31 -6.24
N LEU A 112 -11.12 4.90 -5.28
CA LEU A 112 -11.44 6.22 -4.74
C LEU A 112 -10.70 7.32 -5.49
N THR A 113 -11.44 8.33 -5.94
CA THR A 113 -10.87 9.54 -6.54
C THR A 113 -11.13 10.72 -5.61
N ILE A 114 -10.06 11.30 -5.09
CA ILE A 114 -10.11 12.43 -4.16
C ILE A 114 -9.19 13.56 -4.64
N GLU A 115 -9.36 14.75 -4.07
CA GLU A 115 -8.48 15.87 -4.36
C GLU A 115 -7.29 15.94 -3.39
N PRO A 116 -6.10 16.39 -3.83
CA PRO A 116 -4.90 16.48 -3.01
C PRO A 116 -5.11 17.21 -1.67
N LYS A 117 -5.94 18.27 -1.67
CA LYS A 117 -6.22 19.08 -0.46
C LYS A 117 -7.00 18.34 0.64
N GLN A 118 -7.58 17.16 0.34
CA GLN A 118 -8.29 16.34 1.31
C GLN A 118 -7.33 15.47 2.15
N LEU A 119 -6.10 15.28 1.68
CA LEU A 119 -5.07 14.57 2.42
C LEU A 119 -4.48 15.49 3.50
N ILE A 120 -4.60 15.08 4.74
CA ILE A 120 -3.99 15.74 5.90
C ILE A 120 -2.63 15.09 6.15
N ASP A 121 -1.57 15.89 6.14
CA ASP A 121 -0.20 15.44 6.38
C ASP A 121 0.02 15.16 7.87
N CYS A 122 0.25 13.90 8.23
CA CYS A 122 0.54 13.46 9.59
C CYS A 122 2.04 13.32 9.88
N GLY A 123 2.90 13.53 8.89
CA GLY A 123 4.36 13.45 9.06
C GLY A 123 5.00 12.26 8.35
N LEU A 124 6.23 11.95 8.75
CA LEU A 124 7.00 10.81 8.25
C LEU A 124 7.12 9.75 9.33
N HIS A 125 6.90 8.51 8.94
CA HIS A 125 7.10 7.33 9.76
C HIS A 125 8.28 6.51 9.23
N ARG A 126 9.19 6.09 10.13
CA ARG A 126 10.34 5.25 9.80
C ARG A 126 10.02 3.81 10.15
N HIS A 127 9.97 2.95 9.16
CA HIS A 127 9.70 1.53 9.35
C HIS A 127 10.89 0.68 8.91
N HIS A 128 11.18 -0.36 9.68
CA HIS A 128 12.16 -1.37 9.34
C HIS A 128 11.64 -2.74 9.79
N ALA A 129 11.54 -3.69 8.86
CA ALA A 129 11.19 -5.07 9.15
C ALA A 129 12.23 -6.04 8.56
N ASP A 130 12.45 -7.14 9.26
CA ASP A 130 13.30 -8.26 8.85
C ASP A 130 12.52 -9.54 9.11
N GLU A 131 11.83 -10.01 8.10
CA GLU A 131 10.87 -11.11 8.18
C GLU A 131 11.20 -12.21 7.17
N VAL A 132 10.59 -13.37 7.34
CA VAL A 132 10.72 -14.49 6.41
C VAL A 132 9.35 -14.86 5.88
N PHE A 133 9.14 -14.71 4.56
CA PHE A 133 7.93 -15.14 3.87
C PHE A 133 8.29 -16.19 2.82
N HIS A 134 7.51 -17.27 2.75
CA HIS A 134 7.71 -18.35 1.77
C HIS A 134 9.15 -18.94 1.75
N GLY A 135 9.87 -18.84 2.89
CA GLY A 135 11.26 -19.29 3.02
C GLY A 135 12.32 -18.32 2.49
N GLU A 136 11.92 -17.15 2.03
CA GLU A 136 12.82 -16.07 1.61
C GLU A 136 12.82 -14.93 2.63
N ARG A 137 14.00 -14.34 2.88
CA ARG A 137 14.14 -13.18 3.74
C ARG A 137 13.63 -11.94 3.03
N PHE A 138 12.75 -11.23 3.69
CA PHE A 138 12.17 -9.97 3.25
C PHE A 138 12.63 -8.85 4.19
N LEU A 139 13.37 -7.90 3.65
CA LEU A 139 13.85 -6.72 4.36
C LEU A 139 13.06 -5.51 3.90
N ASP A 140 12.30 -4.93 4.81
CA ASP A 140 11.58 -3.71 4.53
C ASP A 140 12.21 -2.53 5.27
N ASN A 141 12.67 -1.56 4.52
CA ASN A 141 13.42 -0.40 5.02
C ASN A 141 12.86 0.86 4.34
N GLN A 142 11.91 1.51 4.99
CA GLN A 142 11.14 2.56 4.32
C GLN A 142 10.92 3.79 5.19
N ILE A 143 10.74 4.92 4.51
CA ILE A 143 10.19 6.14 5.07
C ILE A 143 8.82 6.33 4.44
N SER A 144 7.79 6.25 5.27
CA SER A 144 6.40 6.37 4.89
C SER A 144 5.90 7.78 5.14
N LYS A 145 5.34 8.42 4.14
CA LYS A 145 4.55 9.65 4.34
C LYS A 145 3.15 9.24 4.74
N VAL A 146 2.76 9.60 5.95
CA VAL A 146 1.47 9.26 6.53
C VAL A 146 0.48 10.38 6.28
N PHE A 147 -0.65 10.01 5.67
CA PHE A 147 -1.77 10.89 5.43
C PHE A 147 -3.03 10.39 6.13
N LEU A 148 -3.82 11.33 6.64
CA LEU A 148 -5.18 11.09 7.10
C LEU A 148 -6.17 11.62 6.07
N LEU A 149 -7.21 10.86 5.79
CA LEU A 149 -8.32 11.23 4.93
C LEU A 149 -9.64 11.06 5.68
N TRP A 150 -10.34 12.16 5.92
CA TRP A 150 -11.73 12.12 6.39
C TRP A 150 -12.66 11.81 5.22
N LEU A 151 -13.25 10.60 5.22
CA LEU A 151 -14.15 10.17 4.16
C LEU A 151 -15.22 9.25 4.73
N ASP A 152 -16.48 9.66 4.62
CA ASP A 152 -17.61 8.84 4.99
C ASP A 152 -18.15 8.10 3.77
N VAL A 153 -17.68 6.89 3.57
CA VAL A 153 -18.02 5.99 2.47
C VAL A 153 -18.46 4.64 3.03
N ASP A 154 -19.45 4.02 2.41
CA ASP A 154 -19.84 2.66 2.77
C ASP A 154 -18.91 1.63 2.11
N GLU A 155 -18.64 0.52 2.82
CA GLU A 155 -17.77 -0.56 2.31
C GLU A 155 -18.24 -1.09 0.93
N ALA A 156 -19.55 -1.10 0.71
CA ALA A 156 -20.16 -1.56 -0.54
C ALA A 156 -19.89 -0.63 -1.75
N ASP A 157 -19.53 0.63 -1.49
CA ASP A 157 -19.22 1.61 -2.54
C ASP A 157 -17.72 1.63 -2.89
N ILE A 158 -16.89 0.86 -2.17
CA ILE A 158 -15.46 0.73 -2.42
C ILE A 158 -15.21 -0.43 -3.37
N THR A 159 -14.50 -0.14 -4.46
CA THR A 159 -14.08 -1.16 -5.43
C THR A 159 -12.64 -1.55 -5.18
N VAL A 160 -12.42 -2.67 -4.51
CA VAL A 160 -11.07 -3.14 -4.19
C VAL A 160 -10.38 -3.84 -5.37
N GLN A 161 -9.09 -3.63 -5.51
CA GLN A 161 -8.22 -4.38 -6.43
C GLN A 161 -8.00 -5.79 -5.86
N LYS A 162 -8.69 -6.77 -6.42
CA LYS A 162 -8.75 -8.14 -5.87
C LYS A 162 -7.43 -8.89 -5.83
N GLU A 163 -6.48 -8.52 -6.68
CA GLU A 163 -5.12 -9.06 -6.71
C GLU A 163 -4.30 -8.63 -5.48
N GLU A 164 -4.70 -7.53 -4.81
CA GLU A 164 -4.01 -6.95 -3.68
C GLU A 164 -4.83 -7.07 -2.38
N ILE A 165 -6.13 -6.83 -2.46
CA ILE A 165 -7.04 -6.64 -1.32
C ILE A 165 -8.21 -7.61 -1.41
N ASP A 166 -8.40 -8.42 -0.36
CA ASP A 166 -9.57 -9.28 -0.21
C ASP A 166 -10.85 -8.47 0.05
N SER A 167 -10.78 -7.59 1.04
CA SER A 167 -11.90 -6.78 1.50
C SER A 167 -11.43 -5.54 2.27
N VAL A 168 -12.37 -4.64 2.54
CA VAL A 168 -12.19 -3.52 3.48
C VAL A 168 -13.22 -3.62 4.60
N LYS A 169 -12.89 -3.08 5.77
CA LYS A 169 -13.79 -3.09 6.93
C LYS A 169 -13.55 -1.88 7.83
N TRP A 170 -14.64 -1.31 8.32
CA TRP A 170 -14.61 -0.28 9.35
C TRP A 170 -14.47 -0.88 10.75
N PHE A 171 -13.58 -0.31 11.53
CA PHE A 171 -13.35 -0.62 12.95
C PHE A 171 -13.54 0.64 13.78
N ASP A 172 -13.98 0.50 15.03
CA ASP A 172 -13.79 1.57 16.01
C ASP A 172 -12.30 1.78 16.21
N TYR A 173 -11.83 3.04 16.16
CA TYR A 173 -10.41 3.34 16.22
C TYR A 173 -9.77 2.90 17.53
N ALA A 174 -10.43 3.17 18.66
CA ALA A 174 -9.88 2.84 19.98
C ALA A 174 -9.79 1.32 20.19
N GLU A 175 -10.82 0.58 19.78
CA GLU A 175 -10.84 -0.88 19.82
C GLU A 175 -9.78 -1.45 18.87
N CYS A 176 -9.69 -0.95 17.65
CA CYS A 176 -8.70 -1.37 16.65
C CYS A 176 -7.27 -1.18 17.18
N LYS A 177 -6.95 -0.02 17.77
CA LYS A 177 -5.63 0.24 18.35
C LYS A 177 -5.30 -0.78 19.46
N GLN A 178 -6.26 -1.12 20.34
CA GLN A 178 -6.06 -2.15 21.36
C GLN A 178 -5.88 -3.54 20.76
N ASP A 179 -6.64 -3.88 19.72
CA ASP A 179 -6.52 -5.16 19.03
C ASP A 179 -5.15 -5.33 18.37
N VAL A 180 -4.62 -4.26 17.78
CA VAL A 180 -3.26 -4.24 17.20
C VAL A 180 -2.21 -4.40 18.30
N ILE A 181 -2.28 -3.65 19.41
CA ILE A 181 -1.38 -3.74 20.55
C ILE A 181 -1.37 -5.15 21.15
N ASN A 182 -2.54 -5.75 21.31
CA ASN A 182 -2.71 -7.06 21.94
C ASN A 182 -2.50 -8.23 20.95
N GLY A 183 -2.40 -7.97 19.64
CA GLY A 183 -2.30 -9.01 18.62
C GLY A 183 -3.56 -9.88 18.52
N THR A 184 -4.75 -9.35 18.84
CA THR A 184 -6.02 -10.08 18.80
C THR A 184 -6.60 -10.19 17.40
N ILE A 185 -6.15 -9.37 16.47
CA ILE A 185 -6.43 -9.49 15.05
C ILE A 185 -5.13 -9.74 14.26
N PRO A 186 -5.14 -10.56 13.19
CA PRO A 186 -3.98 -10.69 12.32
C PRO A 186 -3.75 -9.34 11.61
N ASN A 187 -2.62 -8.71 11.83
CA ASN A 187 -2.31 -7.41 11.26
C ASN A 187 -0.82 -7.24 10.98
N CYS A 188 -0.48 -6.25 10.15
CA CYS A 188 0.87 -5.76 9.89
C CYS A 188 0.98 -4.24 10.15
N ILE A 189 0.20 -3.74 11.09
CA ILE A 189 0.07 -2.32 11.42
C ILE A 189 1.08 -1.94 12.50
N ASP A 190 1.79 -0.82 12.31
CA ASP A 190 2.61 -0.22 13.34
C ASP A 190 1.76 0.71 14.22
N VAL A 191 1.74 0.45 15.54
CA VAL A 191 1.00 1.25 16.51
C VAL A 191 1.44 2.70 16.51
N ALA A 192 2.74 2.95 16.32
CA ALA A 192 3.28 4.32 16.28
C ALA A 192 2.66 5.14 15.13
N GLU A 193 2.32 4.50 14.01
CA GLU A 193 1.66 5.18 12.90
C GLU A 193 0.20 5.51 13.21
N LEU A 194 -0.53 4.62 13.90
CA LEU A 194 -1.87 4.94 14.42
C LEU A 194 -1.84 6.16 15.33
N GLU A 195 -0.84 6.25 16.21
CA GLU A 195 -0.69 7.39 17.13
C GLU A 195 -0.44 8.72 16.43
N MET A 196 0.18 8.71 15.24
CA MET A 196 0.36 9.92 14.43
C MET A 196 -0.96 10.54 13.94
N LEU A 197 -2.06 9.76 13.92
CA LEU A 197 -3.37 10.23 13.47
C LEU A 197 -4.11 11.01 14.55
N GLU A 198 -3.88 10.69 15.84
CA GLU A 198 -4.67 11.20 16.97
C GLU A 198 -4.72 12.74 17.07
N PRO A 199 -3.61 13.49 16.84
CA PRO A 199 -3.65 14.94 16.84
C PRO A 199 -4.60 15.56 15.82
N HIS A 200 -4.99 14.81 14.78
CA HIS A 200 -5.84 15.23 13.67
C HIS A 200 -7.31 14.81 13.82
N PHE A 201 -7.69 14.17 14.93
CA PHE A 201 -9.07 13.82 15.25
C PHE A 201 -9.86 14.96 15.88
N ILE A 202 -9.21 16.04 16.18
CA ILE A 202 -9.82 17.24 16.77
C ILE A 202 -10.52 18.03 15.65
N GLU A 203 -11.76 18.49 15.93
CA GLU A 203 -12.50 19.39 15.06
C GLU A 203 -11.91 20.80 15.05
#